data_fce1f26b924ec524017f6e239adf758c
#
_entry.id   fce1f26b924ec524017f6e239adf758c
#
_cell.length_a   1.000
_cell.length_b   1.000
_cell.length_c   1.000
_cell.angle_alpha   90.00
_cell.angle_beta   90.00
_cell.angle_gamma   90.00
#
_symmetry.space_group_name_H-M   'P 1'
#
loop_
_entity.id
_entity.type
_entity.pdbx_description
1 polymer ?
#
loop_
_entity_poly.entity_id
_entity_poly.type
_entity_poly.pdbx_seq_one_letter_code
_entity_poly.pdbx_strand_id
1 'polypeptide(L)'
;KIYSNVMHVELKKSLNAHKDLELPLLKHFNASIEYEKDILNIAKKTIWIGLYESSYHNDYDIIDIPNFYEFNEDGITIDSNRVGFCSRMETRKAPHFLNDIDSYFFTNVEHFAWWRENLNYNFTKTKLFQFQYKNLKKFLRRDDWGISHSAHIYEPFGYSIFQAVDYGKLPILSEDWLPNIAYPYRASTKEKFEEVYEEICDVSVATRQALLQHLKSHLSEYDNKEDWTDKYLEIYNS
;
A
#
# COMPACT_ATOMS: atom_id res chain seq x y z
N LYS A 1 -17.22 -17.97 -12.04
CA LYS A 1 -15.78 -17.76 -11.90
C LYS A 1 -15.56 -17.11 -10.54
N ILE A 2 -14.70 -17.71 -9.72
CA ILE A 2 -14.36 -17.20 -8.37
C ILE A 2 -12.96 -16.61 -8.48
N TYR A 3 -12.81 -15.37 -8.04
CA TYR A 3 -11.54 -14.71 -7.93
C TYR A 3 -11.16 -14.65 -6.45
N SER A 4 -9.98 -15.13 -6.10
CA SER A 4 -9.47 -15.07 -4.74
C SER A 4 -8.33 -14.06 -4.65
N ASN A 5 -8.38 -13.23 -3.64
CA ASN A 5 -7.29 -12.33 -3.31
C ASN A 5 -6.48 -12.98 -2.17
N VAL A 6 -5.41 -13.67 -2.53
CA VAL A 6 -4.63 -14.56 -1.67
C VAL A 6 -3.74 -13.83 -0.66
N MET A 7 -4.22 -12.75 -0.08
CA MET A 7 -3.45 -11.89 0.82
C MET A 7 -3.09 -12.49 2.18
N HIS A 8 -3.88 -13.46 2.67
CA HIS A 8 -3.80 -13.84 4.09
C HIS A 8 -2.58 -14.69 4.47
N VAL A 9 -2.07 -15.54 3.57
CA VAL A 9 -0.89 -16.37 3.87
C VAL A 9 0.38 -15.53 3.95
N GLU A 10 0.55 -14.61 3.01
CA GLU A 10 1.71 -13.71 3.01
C GLU A 10 1.66 -12.75 4.20
N LEU A 11 0.47 -12.26 4.55
CA LEU A 11 0.25 -11.47 5.75
C LEU A 11 0.66 -12.25 7.01
N LYS A 12 0.33 -13.55 7.10
CA LYS A 12 0.73 -14.39 8.23
C LYS A 12 2.24 -14.50 8.35
N LYS A 13 2.98 -14.64 7.24
CA LYS A 13 4.45 -14.66 7.25
C LYS A 13 5.01 -13.34 7.79
N SER A 14 4.49 -12.21 7.30
CA SER A 14 4.86 -10.87 7.78
C SER A 14 4.51 -10.67 9.25
N LEU A 15 3.32 -11.10 9.68
CA LEU A 15 2.89 -10.98 11.09
C LEU A 15 3.70 -11.85 12.04
N ASN A 16 4.18 -13.03 11.60
CA ASN A 16 5.08 -13.85 12.41
C ASN A 16 6.45 -13.20 12.62
N ALA A 17 6.87 -12.29 11.74
CA ALA A 17 8.05 -11.47 11.92
C ALA A 17 7.83 -10.31 12.91
N HIS A 18 6.57 -9.91 13.12
CA HIS A 18 6.17 -8.88 14.08
C HIS A 18 5.56 -9.52 15.32
N LYS A 19 6.41 -9.83 16.30
CA LYS A 19 6.06 -10.58 17.53
C LYS A 19 5.03 -9.90 18.45
N ASP A 20 4.64 -8.67 18.16
CA ASP A 20 3.79 -7.82 19.01
C ASP A 20 2.29 -7.89 18.65
N LEU A 21 1.91 -8.70 17.66
CA LEU A 21 0.51 -8.84 17.26
C LEU A 21 -0.18 -9.97 18.04
N GLU A 22 -1.24 -9.60 18.76
CA GLU A 22 -1.95 -10.48 19.70
C GLU A 22 -2.60 -11.72 19.06
N LEU A 23 -2.59 -12.82 19.80
CA LEU A 23 -3.18 -14.14 19.47
C LEU A 23 -4.58 -14.16 18.80
N PRO A 24 -5.54 -13.24 19.11
CA PRO A 24 -6.84 -13.24 18.44
C PRO A 24 -6.78 -12.99 16.94
N LEU A 25 -5.86 -12.12 16.49
CA LEU A 25 -5.66 -11.84 15.06
C LEU A 25 -5.13 -13.08 14.32
N LEU A 26 -4.19 -13.82 14.92
CA LEU A 26 -3.64 -15.04 14.32
C LEU A 26 -4.70 -16.13 14.12
N LYS A 27 -5.67 -16.26 15.04
CA LYS A 27 -6.78 -17.23 14.88
C LYS A 27 -7.70 -16.85 13.73
N HIS A 28 -8.01 -15.56 13.61
CA HIS A 28 -8.83 -15.08 12.49
C HIS A 28 -8.14 -15.31 11.14
N PHE A 29 -6.84 -15.03 11.05
CA PHE A 29 -6.06 -15.28 9.82
C PHE A 29 -5.97 -16.75 9.47
N ASN A 30 -5.82 -17.66 10.43
CA ASN A 30 -5.81 -19.10 10.14
C ASN A 30 -7.13 -19.55 9.50
N ALA A 31 -8.27 -19.13 10.04
CA ALA A 31 -9.58 -19.46 9.46
C ALA A 31 -9.74 -18.88 8.05
N SER A 32 -9.22 -17.68 7.80
CA SER A 32 -9.24 -17.06 6.48
C SER A 32 -8.36 -17.79 5.46
N ILE A 33 -7.20 -18.31 5.90
CA ILE A 33 -6.29 -19.08 5.04
C ILE A 33 -6.94 -20.39 4.59
N GLU A 34 -7.58 -21.13 5.50
CA GLU A 34 -8.29 -22.35 5.14
C GLU A 34 -9.44 -22.07 4.15
N TYR A 35 -10.20 -21.01 4.39
CA TYR A 35 -11.25 -20.57 3.46
C TYR A 35 -10.72 -20.19 2.08
N GLU A 36 -9.58 -19.51 2.00
CA GLU A 36 -8.93 -19.19 0.73
C GLU A 36 -8.49 -20.45 -0.03
N LYS A 37 -7.89 -21.42 0.66
CA LYS A 37 -7.52 -22.71 0.06
C LYS A 37 -8.74 -23.46 -0.48
N ASP A 38 -9.84 -23.47 0.26
CA ASP A 38 -11.09 -24.08 -0.20
C ASP A 38 -11.58 -23.41 -1.49
N ILE A 39 -11.53 -22.07 -1.58
CA ILE A 39 -11.88 -21.34 -2.79
C ILE A 39 -10.94 -21.69 -3.95
N LEU A 40 -9.62 -21.72 -3.72
CA LEU A 40 -8.64 -22.06 -4.75
C LEU A 40 -8.84 -23.48 -5.29
N ASN A 41 -9.21 -24.44 -4.45
CA ASN A 41 -9.47 -25.81 -4.84
C ASN A 41 -10.71 -25.98 -5.73
N ILE A 42 -11.70 -25.10 -5.61
CA ILE A 42 -12.94 -25.13 -6.40
C ILE A 42 -12.97 -24.13 -7.56
N ALA A 43 -12.02 -23.20 -7.59
CA ALA A 43 -11.95 -22.20 -8.65
C ALA A 43 -11.52 -22.84 -9.96
N LYS A 44 -12.24 -22.54 -11.04
CA LYS A 44 -11.89 -22.99 -12.38
C LYS A 44 -10.59 -22.33 -12.86
N LYS A 45 -10.40 -21.06 -12.52
CA LYS A 45 -9.22 -20.25 -12.81
C LYS A 45 -8.98 -19.26 -11.67
N THR A 46 -7.73 -19.04 -11.34
CA THR A 46 -7.32 -18.05 -10.35
C THR A 46 -6.42 -17.01 -11.02
N ILE A 47 -6.72 -15.75 -10.76
CA ILE A 47 -5.94 -14.62 -11.28
C ILE A 47 -5.29 -13.91 -10.09
N TRP A 48 -3.98 -13.74 -10.15
CA TRP A 48 -3.22 -12.92 -9.23
C TRP A 48 -3.05 -11.51 -9.79
N ILE A 49 -3.40 -10.50 -9.00
CA ILE A 49 -3.39 -9.09 -9.41
C ILE A 49 -2.22 -8.30 -8.80
N GLY A 50 -1.32 -8.97 -8.09
CA GLY A 50 -0.14 -8.34 -7.46
C GLY A 50 1.01 -8.14 -8.43
N LEU A 51 2.01 -7.39 -7.99
CA LEU A 51 3.22 -7.07 -8.77
C LEU A 51 4.34 -8.10 -8.59
N TYR A 52 4.12 -9.13 -7.79
CA TYR A 52 5.09 -10.18 -7.48
C TYR A 52 4.36 -11.50 -7.18
N GLU A 53 5.05 -12.61 -7.32
CA GLU A 53 4.49 -13.93 -7.09
C GLU A 53 4.01 -14.11 -5.63
N SER A 54 2.84 -14.69 -5.47
CA SER A 54 2.36 -15.13 -4.16
C SER A 54 2.92 -16.50 -3.80
N SER A 55 2.90 -16.87 -2.52
CA SER A 55 3.29 -18.22 -2.08
C SER A 55 2.40 -19.33 -2.63
N TYR A 56 1.23 -18.99 -3.16
CA TYR A 56 0.31 -19.96 -3.74
C TYR A 56 0.66 -20.38 -5.17
N HIS A 57 1.57 -19.70 -5.86
CA HIS A 57 2.01 -20.05 -7.21
C HIS A 57 2.66 -21.43 -7.28
N ASN A 58 3.23 -21.91 -6.17
CA ASN A 58 3.81 -23.25 -6.11
C ASN A 58 2.78 -24.38 -6.00
N ASP A 59 1.60 -24.09 -5.49
CA ASP A 59 0.59 -25.08 -5.14
C ASP A 59 -0.64 -25.03 -6.06
N TYR A 60 -0.82 -23.95 -6.80
CA TYR A 60 -2.02 -23.70 -7.62
C TYR A 60 -1.64 -23.12 -8.99
N ASP A 61 -2.46 -23.43 -10.00
CA ASP A 61 -2.35 -22.82 -11.34
C ASP A 61 -2.91 -21.40 -11.28
N ILE A 62 -2.01 -20.43 -11.14
CA ILE A 62 -2.33 -19.01 -10.97
C ILE A 62 -1.85 -18.24 -12.21
N ILE A 63 -2.72 -17.45 -12.78
CA ILE A 63 -2.43 -16.59 -13.92
C ILE A 63 -2.14 -15.18 -13.40
N ASP A 64 -0.96 -14.66 -13.70
CA ASP A 64 -0.58 -13.31 -13.30
C ASP A 64 -1.15 -12.27 -14.28
N ILE A 65 -2.03 -11.42 -13.77
CA ILE A 65 -2.50 -10.21 -14.44
C ILE A 65 -2.41 -9.07 -13.42
N PRO A 66 -1.25 -8.44 -13.28
CA PRO A 66 -1.13 -7.28 -12.40
C PRO A 66 -2.19 -6.23 -12.73
N ASN A 67 -2.74 -5.59 -11.73
CA ASN A 67 -3.63 -4.45 -11.95
C ASN A 67 -2.91 -3.37 -12.76
N PHE A 68 -3.67 -2.44 -13.32
CA PHE A 68 -3.13 -1.27 -14.02
C PHE A 68 -3.42 0.02 -13.25
N TYR A 69 -2.65 1.06 -13.54
CA TYR A 69 -2.87 2.41 -13.06
C TYR A 69 -2.60 3.42 -14.18
N GLU A 70 -3.58 4.23 -14.53
CA GLU A 70 -3.44 5.30 -15.52
C GLU A 70 -2.84 6.54 -14.86
N PHE A 71 -1.61 6.91 -15.22
CA PHE A 71 -0.99 8.16 -14.75
C PHE A 71 -1.60 9.34 -15.49
N ASN A 72 -2.22 10.24 -14.75
CA ASN A 72 -2.99 11.36 -15.31
C ASN A 72 -2.50 12.73 -14.84
N GLU A 73 -1.63 12.77 -13.84
CA GLU A 73 -1.17 14.01 -13.25
C GLU A 73 0.36 14.11 -13.40
N ASP A 74 0.84 15.28 -13.79
CA ASP A 74 2.26 15.60 -13.71
C ASP A 74 2.52 16.30 -12.37
N GLY A 75 2.42 15.49 -11.30
CA GLY A 75 2.55 15.99 -9.94
C GLY A 75 3.87 16.70 -9.71
N ILE A 76 3.78 17.98 -9.39
CA ILE A 76 4.96 18.73 -8.94
C ILE A 76 5.30 18.26 -7.53
N THR A 77 6.58 17.95 -7.33
CA THR A 77 7.08 17.56 -6.00
C THR A 77 6.79 18.65 -4.97
N ILE A 78 6.16 18.26 -3.89
CA ILE A 78 5.76 19.19 -2.83
C ILE A 78 6.89 19.33 -1.81
N ASP A 79 7.25 20.59 -1.53
CA ASP A 79 8.20 20.93 -0.47
C ASP A 79 7.51 20.99 0.89
N SER A 80 7.16 19.83 1.38
CA SER A 80 6.55 19.66 2.71
C SER A 80 6.99 18.34 3.33
N ASN A 81 7.37 18.40 4.61
CA ASN A 81 7.74 17.22 5.39
C ASN A 81 6.54 16.54 6.04
N ARG A 82 5.34 17.11 5.92
CA ARG A 82 4.14 16.47 6.47
C ARG A 82 3.80 15.19 5.71
N VAL A 83 3.43 14.16 6.48
CA VAL A 83 3.11 12.84 5.95
C VAL A 83 1.61 12.70 5.69
N GLY A 84 1.23 12.19 4.53
CA GLY A 84 -0.14 11.78 4.22
C GLY A 84 -0.34 10.28 4.36
N PHE A 85 -1.40 9.89 5.06
CA PHE A 85 -1.89 8.52 5.12
C PHE A 85 -3.24 8.43 4.41
N CYS A 86 -3.25 7.79 3.25
CA CYS A 86 -4.44 7.63 2.42
C CYS A 86 -4.80 6.15 2.32
N SER A 87 -5.32 5.56 3.39
CA SER A 87 -5.61 4.14 3.46
C SER A 87 -6.65 3.80 4.52
N ARG A 88 -7.02 2.53 4.59
CA ARG A 88 -7.87 2.00 5.67
C ARG A 88 -7.06 1.90 6.96
N MET A 89 -7.72 2.10 8.09
CA MET A 89 -7.13 1.85 9.41
C MET A 89 -7.09 0.33 9.66
N GLU A 90 -6.01 -0.29 9.24
CA GLU A 90 -5.76 -1.73 9.39
C GLU A 90 -4.31 -1.95 9.82
N THR A 91 -4.05 -3.01 10.58
CA THR A 91 -2.70 -3.34 11.08
C THR A 91 -1.68 -3.42 9.94
N ARG A 92 -2.04 -4.07 8.81
CA ARG A 92 -1.15 -4.20 7.65
C ARG A 92 -0.83 -2.87 6.95
N LYS A 93 -1.61 -1.83 7.20
CA LYS A 93 -1.36 -0.47 6.71
C LYS A 93 -0.47 0.34 7.65
N ALA A 94 -0.09 -0.25 8.77
CA ALA A 94 0.84 0.30 9.77
C ALA A 94 0.59 1.78 10.15
N PRO A 95 -0.67 2.21 10.42
CA PRO A 95 -0.94 3.61 10.77
C PRO A 95 -0.20 4.06 12.03
N HIS A 96 0.19 3.13 12.91
CA HIS A 96 0.92 3.39 14.14
C HIS A 96 2.36 3.89 13.91
N PHE A 97 2.92 3.75 12.71
CA PHE A 97 4.21 4.36 12.37
C PHE A 97 4.14 5.89 12.43
N LEU A 98 2.93 6.46 12.29
CA LEU A 98 2.70 7.91 12.34
C LEU A 98 2.40 8.45 13.74
N ASN A 99 2.57 7.65 14.78
CA ASN A 99 2.52 8.18 16.13
C ASN A 99 3.56 9.31 16.29
N ASP A 100 3.11 10.46 16.78
CA ASP A 100 3.93 11.66 17.04
C ASP A 100 4.51 12.35 15.78
N ILE A 101 4.18 11.87 14.57
CA ILE A 101 4.55 12.52 13.31
C ILE A 101 3.44 13.49 12.85
N ASP A 102 3.83 14.70 12.38
CA ASP A 102 2.89 15.64 11.78
C ASP A 102 2.30 15.05 10.49
N SER A 103 1.03 14.70 10.55
CA SER A 103 0.42 13.88 9.52
C SER A 103 -1.03 14.24 9.20
N TYR A 104 -1.43 13.89 7.99
CA TYR A 104 -2.80 13.95 7.52
C TYR A 104 -3.32 12.56 7.27
N PHE A 105 -4.44 12.20 7.91
CA PHE A 105 -5.14 10.96 7.67
C PHE A 105 -6.38 11.19 6.81
N PHE A 106 -6.42 10.57 5.65
CA PHE A 106 -7.61 10.48 4.81
C PHE A 106 -8.15 9.06 4.91
N THR A 107 -9.03 8.84 5.88
CA THR A 107 -9.51 7.51 6.27
C THR A 107 -10.93 7.58 6.86
N ASN A 108 -11.49 6.42 7.26
CA ASN A 108 -12.76 6.38 7.97
C ASN A 108 -12.58 6.92 9.39
N VAL A 109 -13.40 7.93 9.76
CA VAL A 109 -13.31 8.62 11.05
C VAL A 109 -13.65 7.69 12.22
N GLU A 110 -14.61 6.79 12.04
CA GLU A 110 -15.01 5.84 13.10
C GLU A 110 -13.91 4.82 13.37
N HIS A 111 -13.27 4.30 12.31
CA HIS A 111 -12.11 3.41 12.45
C HIS A 111 -10.93 4.14 13.10
N PHE A 112 -10.66 5.38 12.71
CA PHE A 112 -9.61 6.18 13.33
C PHE A 112 -9.86 6.38 14.83
N ALA A 113 -11.08 6.75 15.23
CA ALA A 113 -11.47 6.90 16.61
C ALA A 113 -11.30 5.59 17.40
N TRP A 114 -11.77 4.48 16.83
CA TRP A 114 -11.62 3.16 17.44
C TRP A 114 -10.14 2.79 17.68
N TRP A 115 -9.26 3.03 16.71
CA TRP A 115 -7.82 2.75 16.83
C TRP A 115 -7.18 3.57 17.92
N ARG A 116 -7.48 4.86 17.99
CA ARG A 116 -6.97 5.76 19.03
C ARG A 116 -7.41 5.33 20.43
N GLU A 117 -8.66 4.92 20.58
CA GLU A 117 -9.25 4.59 21.88
C GLU A 117 -8.90 3.20 22.38
N ASN A 118 -8.82 2.21 21.49
CA ASN A 118 -8.65 0.81 21.87
C ASN A 118 -7.20 0.31 21.78
N LEU A 119 -6.37 0.93 20.97
CA LEU A 119 -4.97 0.54 20.80
C LEU A 119 -3.99 1.55 21.40
N ASN A 120 -4.52 2.57 22.09
CA ASN A 120 -3.74 3.60 22.77
C ASN A 120 -2.69 4.29 21.88
N TYR A 121 -3.01 4.47 20.59
CA TYR A 121 -2.12 5.19 19.68
C TYR A 121 -2.23 6.70 19.88
N ASN A 122 -1.07 7.35 19.89
CA ASN A 122 -0.96 8.78 20.11
C ASN A 122 -0.87 9.51 18.74
N PHE A 123 -2.03 9.91 18.22
CA PHE A 123 -2.11 10.70 16.97
C PHE A 123 -2.31 12.20 17.26
N THR A 124 -1.59 12.76 18.24
CA THR A 124 -1.78 14.16 18.68
C THR A 124 -1.44 15.20 17.63
N LYS A 125 -0.51 14.88 16.71
CA LYS A 125 -0.11 15.75 15.61
C LYS A 125 -0.85 15.47 14.30
N THR A 126 -1.91 14.63 14.36
CA THR A 126 -2.63 14.18 13.19
C THR A 126 -3.86 15.05 12.91
N LYS A 127 -4.02 15.47 11.66
CA LYS A 127 -5.26 16.07 11.16
C LYS A 127 -6.04 15.03 10.36
N LEU A 128 -7.29 14.79 10.78
CA LEU A 128 -8.16 13.79 10.19
C LEU A 128 -9.06 14.39 9.10
N PHE A 129 -9.16 13.70 7.98
CA PHE A 129 -10.09 13.96 6.89
C PHE A 129 -10.94 12.73 6.63
N GLN A 130 -12.28 12.90 6.64
CA GLN A 130 -13.20 11.81 6.36
C GLN A 130 -13.00 11.29 4.94
N PHE A 131 -12.75 9.99 4.80
CA PHE A 131 -12.68 9.34 3.51
C PHE A 131 -14.03 9.42 2.79
N GLN A 132 -14.00 10.00 1.60
CA GLN A 132 -15.06 9.93 0.59
C GLN A 132 -14.38 9.89 -0.77
N TYR A 133 -14.67 8.90 -1.59
CA TYR A 133 -13.99 8.72 -2.89
C TYR A 133 -13.99 10.00 -3.74
N LYS A 134 -15.10 10.73 -3.79
CA LYS A 134 -15.21 12.02 -4.50
C LYS A 134 -14.24 13.11 -4.02
N ASN A 135 -13.71 12.98 -2.80
CA ASN A 135 -12.76 13.92 -2.20
C ASN A 135 -11.31 13.46 -2.30
N LEU A 136 -11.06 12.23 -2.79
CA LEU A 136 -9.71 11.66 -2.88
C LEU A 136 -8.78 12.53 -3.72
N LYS A 137 -9.18 12.90 -4.93
CA LYS A 137 -8.40 13.76 -5.81
C LYS A 137 -8.10 15.12 -5.19
N LYS A 138 -9.06 15.72 -4.48
CA LYS A 138 -8.87 16.98 -3.74
C LYS A 138 -7.87 16.82 -2.60
N PHE A 139 -7.88 15.68 -1.89
CA PHE A 139 -6.90 15.39 -0.84
C PHE A 139 -5.50 15.22 -1.42
N LEU A 140 -5.34 14.44 -2.47
CA LEU A 140 -4.06 14.18 -3.13
C LEU A 140 -3.41 15.44 -3.72
N ARG A 141 -4.21 16.38 -4.25
CA ARG A 141 -3.75 17.66 -4.82
C ARG A 141 -3.34 18.72 -3.78
N ARG A 142 -3.46 18.44 -2.49
CA ARG A 142 -3.02 19.40 -1.47
C ARG A 142 -1.50 19.59 -1.56
N ASP A 143 -1.06 20.82 -1.36
CA ASP A 143 0.34 21.23 -1.39
C ASP A 143 0.98 21.31 0.01
N ASP A 144 0.23 21.03 1.06
CA ASP A 144 0.65 21.12 2.45
C ASP A 144 1.09 19.77 3.06
N TRP A 145 1.27 18.73 2.24
CA TRP A 145 1.93 17.48 2.58
C TRP A 145 2.69 16.92 1.36
N GLY A 146 3.88 16.37 1.58
CA GLY A 146 4.80 15.97 0.49
C GLY A 146 5.30 14.53 0.59
N ILE A 147 5.09 13.85 1.74
CA ILE A 147 5.55 12.49 1.98
C ILE A 147 4.33 11.58 2.12
N SER A 148 4.31 10.44 1.44
CA SER A 148 3.24 9.44 1.58
C SER A 148 3.68 8.29 2.47
N HIS A 149 2.91 7.99 3.51
CA HIS A 149 3.05 6.73 4.22
C HIS A 149 2.49 5.59 3.37
N SER A 150 3.40 4.83 2.79
CA SER A 150 3.13 3.69 1.92
C SER A 150 3.90 2.43 2.36
N ALA A 151 4.47 2.44 3.57
CA ALA A 151 5.17 1.32 4.21
C ALA A 151 4.15 0.28 4.72
N HIS A 152 3.35 -0.24 3.80
CA HIS A 152 2.30 -1.20 4.11
C HIS A 152 2.90 -2.60 4.21
N ILE A 153 2.57 -3.33 5.27
CA ILE A 153 2.89 -4.74 5.38
C ILE A 153 2.11 -5.49 4.31
N TYR A 154 2.81 -6.09 3.36
CA TYR A 154 2.22 -6.83 2.26
C TYR A 154 1.15 -6.05 1.47
N GLU A 155 1.56 -5.40 0.43
CA GLU A 155 0.68 -4.66 -0.50
C GLU A 155 0.80 -5.27 -1.91
N PRO A 156 -0.20 -6.02 -2.40
CA PRO A 156 -0.09 -6.76 -3.65
C PRO A 156 0.14 -5.88 -4.87
N PHE A 157 -0.61 -4.78 -5.01
CA PHE A 157 -0.46 -3.83 -6.11
C PHE A 157 -0.11 -2.43 -5.61
N GLY A 158 -0.87 -1.87 -4.67
CA GLY A 158 -0.57 -0.60 -4.02
C GLY A 158 -1.07 0.63 -4.74
N TYR A 159 -2.35 0.69 -5.11
CA TYR A 159 -2.95 1.87 -5.74
C TYR A 159 -2.62 3.19 -5.05
N SER A 160 -2.54 3.21 -3.72
CA SER A 160 -2.17 4.41 -2.95
C SER A 160 -0.73 4.88 -3.22
N ILE A 161 0.16 3.96 -3.60
CA ILE A 161 1.55 4.26 -3.97
C ILE A 161 1.58 4.93 -5.34
N PHE A 162 0.92 4.33 -6.33
CA PHE A 162 0.78 4.92 -7.66
C PHE A 162 0.17 6.31 -7.59
N GLN A 163 -0.91 6.48 -6.82
CA GLN A 163 -1.54 7.76 -6.59
C GLN A 163 -0.59 8.78 -5.93
N ALA A 164 0.17 8.37 -4.93
CA ALA A 164 1.14 9.26 -4.30
C ALA A 164 2.17 9.76 -5.33
N VAL A 165 2.75 8.87 -6.12
CA VAL A 165 3.73 9.22 -7.17
C VAL A 165 3.10 10.13 -8.22
N ASP A 166 1.90 9.83 -8.70
CA ASP A 166 1.17 10.60 -9.71
C ASP A 166 0.91 12.05 -9.25
N TYR A 167 0.66 12.24 -7.96
CA TYR A 167 0.43 13.57 -7.36
C TYR A 167 1.67 14.21 -6.72
N GLY A 168 2.87 13.75 -7.06
CA GLY A 168 4.12 14.35 -6.61
C GLY A 168 4.45 14.17 -5.12
N LYS A 169 3.91 13.13 -4.49
CA LYS A 169 4.19 12.79 -3.08
C LYS A 169 5.25 11.70 -3.00
N LEU A 170 6.33 11.96 -2.28
CA LEU A 170 7.41 11.00 -2.12
C LEU A 170 6.97 9.86 -1.17
N PRO A 171 6.84 8.60 -1.62
CA PRO A 171 6.39 7.54 -0.75
C PRO A 171 7.52 6.99 0.12
N ILE A 172 7.23 6.63 1.37
CA ILE A 172 8.01 5.68 2.14
C ILE A 172 7.39 4.31 1.89
N LEU A 173 8.12 3.43 1.22
CA LEU A 173 7.63 2.11 0.79
C LEU A 173 7.92 1.04 1.83
N SER A 174 7.20 -0.09 1.77
CA SER A 174 7.62 -1.32 2.42
C SER A 174 8.91 -1.86 1.79
N GLU A 175 9.75 -2.54 2.57
CA GLU A 175 10.95 -3.21 2.06
C GLU A 175 10.60 -4.30 1.05
N ASP A 176 9.45 -4.96 1.23
CA ASP A 176 9.00 -6.08 0.39
C ASP A 176 8.29 -5.63 -0.90
N TRP A 177 7.89 -4.35 -1.00
CA TRP A 177 7.13 -3.89 -2.16
C TRP A 177 8.07 -3.53 -3.32
N LEU A 178 8.01 -4.29 -4.43
CA LEU A 178 8.92 -4.18 -5.57
C LEU A 178 10.38 -4.00 -5.15
N PRO A 179 10.97 -5.01 -4.49
CA PRO A 179 12.32 -4.89 -3.89
C PRO A 179 13.42 -4.70 -4.95
N ASN A 180 13.14 -5.05 -6.20
CA ASN A 180 14.07 -4.90 -7.33
C ASN A 180 14.21 -3.46 -7.81
N ILE A 181 13.30 -2.56 -7.44
CA ILE A 181 13.46 -1.13 -7.74
C ILE A 181 14.46 -0.52 -6.76
N ALA A 182 15.53 0.07 -7.29
CA ALA A 182 16.51 0.81 -6.50
C ALA A 182 15.89 2.12 -5.97
N TYR A 183 15.25 2.03 -4.81
CA TYR A 183 14.59 3.16 -4.14
C TYR A 183 14.98 3.18 -2.66
N PRO A 184 15.56 4.30 -2.13
CA PRO A 184 16.21 4.30 -0.82
C PRO A 184 15.23 4.34 0.36
N TYR A 185 14.03 4.93 0.19
CA TYR A 185 13.11 5.22 1.29
C TYR A 185 12.15 4.06 1.54
N ARG A 186 12.65 3.08 2.30
CA ARG A 186 11.92 1.85 2.63
C ARG A 186 11.94 1.58 4.11
N ALA A 187 10.80 1.11 4.65
CA ALA A 187 10.66 0.76 6.05
C ALA A 187 9.62 -0.35 6.23
N SER A 188 9.93 -1.32 7.09
CA SER A 188 9.00 -2.38 7.53
C SER A 188 8.81 -2.39 9.05
N THR A 189 9.50 -1.52 9.79
CA THR A 189 9.30 -1.29 11.22
C THR A 189 9.09 0.20 11.50
N LYS A 190 8.55 0.51 12.68
CA LYS A 190 8.34 1.90 13.11
C LYS A 190 9.66 2.66 13.21
N GLU A 191 10.66 2.05 13.84
CA GLU A 191 11.98 2.64 14.06
C GLU A 191 12.63 2.99 12.71
N LYS A 192 12.57 2.06 11.75
CA LYS A 192 13.10 2.31 10.41
C LYS A 192 12.31 3.38 9.65
N PHE A 193 11.00 3.44 9.86
CA PHE A 193 10.17 4.49 9.29
C PHE A 193 10.56 5.87 9.81
N GLU A 194 10.81 6.00 11.10
CA GLU A 194 11.25 7.25 11.74
C GLU A 194 12.62 7.69 11.20
N GLU A 195 13.61 6.78 11.10
CA GLU A 195 14.91 7.06 10.49
C GLU A 195 14.79 7.57 9.04
N VAL A 196 14.03 6.85 8.21
CA VAL A 196 13.81 7.22 6.80
C VAL A 196 13.05 8.54 6.68
N TYR A 197 12.09 8.78 7.55
CA TYR A 197 11.37 10.05 7.59
C TYR A 197 12.30 11.23 7.91
N GLU A 198 13.19 11.08 8.89
CA GLU A 198 14.20 12.10 9.23
C GLU A 198 15.15 12.35 8.05
N GLU A 199 15.65 11.30 7.39
CA GLU A 199 16.45 11.44 6.18
C GLU A 199 15.73 12.24 5.09
N ILE A 200 14.46 11.94 4.81
CA ILE A 200 13.67 12.66 3.80
C ILE A 200 13.51 14.14 4.16
N CYS A 201 13.39 14.47 5.44
CA CYS A 201 13.22 15.85 5.87
C CYS A 201 14.40 16.75 5.48
N ASP A 202 15.60 16.17 5.36
CA ASP A 202 16.83 16.89 4.99
C ASP A 202 17.11 16.86 3.47
N VAL A 203 16.28 16.18 2.68
CA VAL A 203 16.48 16.03 1.23
C VAL A 203 15.90 17.22 0.46
N SER A 204 16.68 17.75 -0.46
CA SER A 204 16.25 18.86 -1.33
C SER A 204 15.06 18.46 -2.21
N VAL A 205 14.22 19.45 -2.56
CA VAL A 205 13.09 19.26 -3.48
C VAL A 205 13.55 18.70 -4.83
N ALA A 206 14.69 19.13 -5.34
CA ALA A 206 15.27 18.62 -6.59
C ALA A 206 15.58 17.12 -6.51
N THR A 207 16.15 16.66 -5.39
CA THR A 207 16.43 15.24 -5.17
C THR A 207 15.13 14.43 -5.02
N ARG A 208 14.13 14.96 -4.29
CA ARG A 208 12.82 14.34 -4.19
C ARG A 208 12.18 14.19 -5.58
N GLN A 209 12.28 15.21 -6.43
CA GLN A 209 11.77 15.20 -7.80
C GLN A 209 12.44 14.10 -8.64
N ALA A 210 13.78 13.98 -8.56
CA ALA A 210 14.51 12.95 -9.28
C ALA A 210 14.11 11.54 -8.85
N LEU A 211 13.92 11.31 -7.55
CA LEU A 211 13.46 10.04 -7.01
C LEU A 211 12.03 9.69 -7.44
N LEU A 212 11.14 10.67 -7.47
CA LEU A 212 9.77 10.48 -7.96
C LEU A 212 9.75 10.14 -9.44
N GLN A 213 10.54 10.83 -10.26
CA GLN A 213 10.68 10.53 -11.70
C GLN A 213 11.24 9.13 -11.93
N HIS A 214 12.27 8.73 -11.16
CA HIS A 214 12.82 7.39 -11.21
C HIS A 214 11.75 6.34 -10.86
N LEU A 215 11.02 6.53 -9.77
CA LEU A 215 9.95 5.61 -9.37
C LEU A 215 8.83 5.56 -10.41
N LYS A 216 8.36 6.73 -10.91
CA LYS A 216 7.32 6.82 -11.94
C LYS A 216 7.72 6.09 -13.21
N SER A 217 9.00 6.17 -13.64
CA SER A 217 9.48 5.47 -14.84
C SER A 217 9.38 3.94 -14.72
N HIS A 218 9.61 3.38 -13.53
CA HIS A 218 9.41 1.95 -13.29
C HIS A 218 7.93 1.56 -13.18
N LEU A 219 7.12 2.41 -12.59
CA LEU A 219 5.70 2.13 -12.42
C LEU A 219 4.88 2.32 -13.71
N SER A 220 5.41 3.03 -14.70
CA SER A 220 4.73 3.25 -15.99
C SER A 220 4.56 1.98 -16.83
N GLU A 221 5.25 0.89 -16.52
CA GLU A 221 4.99 -0.42 -17.14
C GLU A 221 3.59 -0.96 -16.83
N TYR A 222 2.96 -0.48 -15.75
CA TYR A 222 1.61 -0.84 -15.34
C TYR A 222 0.53 0.16 -15.83
N ASP A 223 0.92 1.14 -16.66
CA ASP A 223 0.02 2.09 -17.32
C ASP A 223 -0.45 1.54 -18.69
N ASN A 224 -1.08 0.37 -18.67
CA ASN A 224 -1.56 -0.29 -19.88
C ASN A 224 -2.93 -0.95 -19.64
N LYS A 225 -3.97 -0.15 -19.72
CA LYS A 225 -5.35 -0.59 -19.57
C LYS A 225 -5.81 -1.52 -20.68
N GLU A 226 -5.37 -1.29 -21.89
CA GLU A 226 -5.80 -2.09 -23.04
C GLU A 226 -5.25 -3.51 -22.94
N ASP A 227 -3.95 -3.67 -22.69
CA ASP A 227 -3.31 -4.98 -22.48
C ASP A 227 -3.94 -5.73 -21.29
N TRP A 228 -4.22 -5.01 -20.19
CA TRP A 228 -4.91 -5.58 -19.04
C TRP A 228 -6.30 -6.10 -19.40
N THR A 229 -7.08 -5.32 -20.17
CA THR A 229 -8.42 -5.68 -20.60
C THR A 229 -8.40 -6.91 -21.51
N ASP A 230 -7.48 -6.95 -22.47
CA ASP A 230 -7.34 -8.06 -23.41
C ASP A 230 -6.98 -9.36 -22.70
N LYS A 231 -6.02 -9.34 -21.78
CA LYS A 231 -5.65 -10.50 -20.96
C LYS A 231 -6.83 -11.04 -20.14
N TYR A 232 -7.61 -10.15 -19.55
CA TYR A 232 -8.82 -10.54 -18.79
C TYR A 232 -9.88 -11.16 -19.70
N LEU A 233 -10.14 -10.58 -20.87
CA LEU A 233 -11.11 -11.09 -21.84
C LEU A 233 -10.71 -12.46 -22.37
N GLU A 234 -9.43 -12.69 -22.64
CA GLU A 234 -8.91 -13.99 -23.07
C GLU A 234 -9.20 -15.07 -22.03
N ILE A 235 -8.89 -14.80 -20.76
CA ILE A 235 -9.19 -15.75 -19.69
C ILE A 235 -10.70 -15.94 -19.49
N TYR A 236 -11.47 -14.86 -19.60
CA TYR A 236 -12.90 -14.91 -19.44
C TYR A 236 -13.59 -15.80 -20.48
N ASN A 237 -13.12 -15.75 -21.71
CA ASN A 237 -13.69 -16.47 -22.85
C ASN A 237 -13.18 -17.91 -23.01
N SER A 238 -12.12 -18.30 -22.31
CA SER A 238 -11.56 -19.66 -22.29
C SER A 238 -12.19 -20.52 -21.19
#